data_fe5e7ac2b25407373fda86ec7748fa00
#
_entry.id   fe5e7ac2b25407373fda86ec7748fa00
#
_cell.length_a   1.000
_cell.length_b   1.000
_cell.length_c   1.000
_cell.angle_alpha   90.00
_cell.angle_beta   90.00
_cell.angle_gamma   90.00
#
_symmetry.space_group_name_H-M   'P 1'
#
loop_
_entity.id
_entity.type
_entity.pdbx_description
1 polymer ?
#
loop_
_entity_poly.entity_id
_entity_poly.type
_entity_poly.pdbx_seq_one_letter_code
_entity_poly.pdbx_strand_id
1 'polypeptide(L)'
;MNKGSKLAMGIAALSVLLVGCGKATSSTSSKGSSEALSGKVTAVGSTALQPLAAKAGANFTTKNSKVNLTVQGGGSGTGLSQVQAGAVSLGDSDIFAEEKAGIKADKLTDHKVAVVGMAPVVNKDAGIKNLKMAQVKQIFTGKITNWKEVGGKDQKIVIINRAQGSGTRATFENAVLKGATAVKSQEQDSNGAVQKIVATTPGAISYLAFSYFTNKLQAVSIDNVTPTDNNVQTNKWKIWSYEHMYTKGTPDKATAAFLKYMDSKDVQNSLVKDMGYISIHDMKVTKDAKGVVTQN
;
A
#
# COMPACT_ATOMS: atom_id res chain seq x y z
N MET A 1 77.72 9.40 -6.03
CA MET A 1 78.52 8.98 -7.20
C MET A 1 77.64 8.93 -8.39
N ASN A 2 77.77 9.92 -9.18
CA ASN A 2 78.23 9.98 -10.61
C ASN A 2 77.21 9.42 -11.58
N LYS A 3 76.74 10.17 -12.36
CA LYS A 3 77.04 10.95 -13.60
C LYS A 3 76.01 10.43 -14.64
N GLY A 4 75.28 11.21 -15.36
CA GLY A 4 75.60 12.31 -16.24
C GLY A 4 75.21 11.90 -17.63
N SER A 5 74.57 12.75 -18.28
CA SER A 5 74.90 13.54 -19.41
C SER A 5 74.06 13.33 -20.67
N LYS A 6 73.34 14.35 -21.09
CA LYS A 6 73.43 15.22 -22.27
C LYS A 6 72.99 14.59 -23.61
N LEU A 7 71.99 15.17 -24.28
CA LEU A 7 71.94 16.38 -25.13
C LEU A 7 72.06 16.04 -26.62
N ALA A 8 71.04 16.38 -27.45
CA ALA A 8 71.13 16.99 -28.76
C ALA A 8 69.73 17.01 -29.41
N MET A 9 69.08 18.02 -29.57
CA MET A 9 68.98 19.19 -30.44
C MET A 9 69.11 18.85 -31.96
N GLY A 10 68.00 19.03 -32.67
CA GLY A 10 67.93 18.96 -34.14
C GLY A 10 66.69 19.72 -34.63
N ILE A 11 66.95 20.86 -35.22
CA ILE A 11 66.01 21.86 -35.77
C ILE A 11 65.75 21.57 -37.25
N ALA A 12 64.65 22.13 -37.78
CA ALA A 12 64.25 22.51 -39.13
C ALA A 12 63.39 21.46 -39.90
N ALA A 13 62.41 21.79 -40.68
CA ALA A 13 61.89 23.05 -41.26
C ALA A 13 60.48 22.83 -41.79
N LEU A 14 59.64 23.78 -41.60
CA LEU A 14 58.71 24.47 -42.46
C LEU A 14 58.26 23.80 -43.80
N SER A 15 56.96 23.49 -43.95
CA SER A 15 56.27 23.63 -45.23
C SER A 15 54.77 23.86 -44.96
N VAL A 16 54.31 25.02 -45.30
CA VAL A 16 52.90 25.48 -45.37
C VAL A 16 52.34 25.01 -46.72
N LEU A 17 51.15 24.41 -46.68
CA LEU A 17 50.21 24.45 -47.80
C LEU A 17 48.78 24.51 -47.30
N LEU A 18 48.14 25.62 -47.60
CA LEU A 18 46.72 25.89 -47.50
C LEU A 18 45.93 25.06 -48.51
N VAL A 19 44.67 24.96 -48.18
CA VAL A 19 43.47 24.91 -49.02
C VAL A 19 42.58 23.70 -48.74
N GLY A 20 41.31 24.00 -48.38
CA GLY A 20 40.21 23.07 -48.50
C GLY A 20 39.07 23.31 -47.49
N CYS A 21 38.28 24.39 -47.71
CA CYS A 21 36.94 24.51 -47.08
C CYS A 21 36.09 23.31 -47.50
N GLY A 22 35.75 22.48 -46.50
CA GLY A 22 34.72 21.50 -46.62
C GLY A 22 33.83 21.58 -45.37
N LYS A 23 32.71 22.30 -45.44
CA LYS A 23 31.70 22.42 -44.41
C LYS A 23 30.94 21.09 -44.34
N ALA A 24 31.51 20.12 -43.66
CA ALA A 24 30.79 18.90 -43.27
C ALA A 24 30.00 19.22 -42.01
N THR A 25 28.72 19.47 -42.19
CA THR A 25 27.75 19.49 -41.10
C THR A 25 27.63 18.05 -40.57
N SER A 26 28.48 17.69 -39.61
CA SER A 26 28.29 16.50 -38.82
C SER A 26 27.10 16.76 -37.91
N SER A 27 25.92 16.34 -38.34
CA SER A 27 24.77 16.15 -37.46
C SER A 27 25.15 15.06 -36.48
N THR A 28 25.74 15.48 -35.37
CA THR A 28 25.87 14.62 -34.19
C THR A 28 24.46 14.39 -33.64
N SER A 29 23.80 13.33 -34.13
CA SER A 29 22.66 12.77 -33.50
C SER A 29 23.15 12.27 -32.13
N SER A 30 23.04 13.11 -31.12
CA SER A 30 23.10 12.69 -29.75
C SER A 30 21.97 11.70 -29.54
N LYS A 31 22.23 10.40 -29.77
CA LYS A 31 21.47 9.34 -29.12
C LYS A 31 21.65 9.61 -27.63
N GLY A 32 20.68 10.29 -27.05
CA GLY A 32 20.55 10.38 -25.59
C GLY A 32 20.49 8.95 -25.06
N SER A 33 21.61 8.46 -24.58
CA SER A 33 21.61 7.28 -23.74
C SER A 33 20.73 7.63 -22.55
N SER A 34 19.49 7.16 -22.55
CA SER A 34 18.63 7.27 -21.37
C SER A 34 19.37 6.56 -20.25
N GLU A 35 19.92 7.36 -19.34
CA GLU A 35 20.59 6.84 -18.16
C GLU A 35 19.65 5.84 -17.49
N ALA A 36 20.12 4.61 -17.28
CA ALA A 36 19.29 3.55 -16.69
C ALA A 36 18.82 4.00 -15.30
N LEU A 37 17.51 3.92 -15.06
CA LEU A 37 16.90 4.30 -13.78
C LEU A 37 17.61 3.59 -12.62
N SER A 38 18.04 4.35 -11.63
CA SER A 38 18.74 3.86 -10.43
C SER A 38 18.28 4.62 -9.19
N GLY A 39 18.46 4.03 -8.03
CA GLY A 39 18.11 4.66 -6.76
C GLY A 39 17.62 3.68 -5.72
N LYS A 40 17.25 4.21 -4.55
CA LYS A 40 16.68 3.44 -3.43
C LYS A 40 15.28 3.93 -3.15
N VAL A 41 14.32 3.00 -3.11
CA VAL A 41 12.93 3.27 -2.72
C VAL A 41 12.63 2.44 -1.47
N THR A 42 12.19 3.10 -0.41
CA THR A 42 11.78 2.43 0.83
C THR A 42 10.31 2.77 1.09
N ALA A 43 9.44 1.76 1.07
CA ALA A 43 8.02 1.88 1.39
C ALA A 43 7.77 1.21 2.75
N VAL A 44 7.10 1.91 3.65
CA VAL A 44 6.80 1.42 5.00
C VAL A 44 5.38 1.79 5.37
N GLY A 45 4.64 0.87 6.00
CA GLY A 45 3.35 1.23 6.59
C GLY A 45 2.29 0.14 6.53
N SER A 46 1.21 0.40 5.79
CA SER A 46 0.05 -0.48 5.70
C SER A 46 0.43 -1.94 5.44
N THR A 47 -0.02 -2.83 6.33
CA THR A 47 0.10 -4.26 6.10
C THR A 47 -1.00 -4.79 5.17
N ALA A 48 -2.04 -4.01 4.89
CA ALA A 48 -3.04 -4.36 3.88
C ALA A 48 -2.47 -4.12 2.47
N LEU A 49 -1.74 -3.01 2.25
CA LEU A 49 -1.09 -2.71 0.98
C LEU A 49 0.19 -3.52 0.75
N GLN A 50 0.86 -3.96 1.80
CA GLN A 50 2.18 -4.58 1.75
C GLN A 50 2.34 -5.69 0.70
N PRO A 51 1.41 -6.66 0.53
CA PRO A 51 1.57 -7.71 -0.48
C PRO A 51 1.59 -7.15 -1.91
N LEU A 52 0.69 -6.19 -2.22
CA LEU A 52 0.63 -5.56 -3.53
C LEU A 52 1.90 -4.74 -3.81
N ALA A 53 2.30 -3.90 -2.86
CA ALA A 53 3.51 -3.08 -2.99
C ALA A 53 4.77 -3.94 -3.17
N ALA A 54 4.90 -5.04 -2.42
CA ALA A 54 6.03 -5.96 -2.53
C ALA A 54 6.07 -6.67 -3.90
N LYS A 55 4.91 -7.16 -4.38
CA LYS A 55 4.84 -7.84 -5.68
C LYS A 55 5.07 -6.86 -6.84
N ALA A 56 4.48 -5.68 -6.78
CA ALA A 56 4.72 -4.61 -7.76
C ALA A 56 6.20 -4.18 -7.74
N GLY A 57 6.79 -4.02 -6.56
CA GLY A 57 8.19 -3.69 -6.39
C GLY A 57 9.12 -4.73 -7.01
N ALA A 58 8.86 -6.02 -6.79
CA ALA A 58 9.62 -7.10 -7.40
C ALA A 58 9.53 -7.07 -8.94
N ASN A 59 8.32 -6.87 -9.48
CA ASN A 59 8.12 -6.77 -10.92
C ASN A 59 8.81 -5.51 -11.51
N PHE A 60 8.76 -4.38 -10.79
CA PHE A 60 9.39 -3.13 -11.18
C PHE A 60 10.91 -3.25 -11.21
N THR A 61 11.53 -3.85 -10.19
CA THR A 61 12.99 -4.01 -10.11
C THR A 61 13.53 -5.02 -11.11
N THR A 62 12.74 -6.00 -11.55
CA THR A 62 13.10 -6.90 -12.65
C THR A 62 13.35 -6.10 -13.95
N LYS A 63 12.56 -5.04 -14.18
CA LYS A 63 12.71 -4.14 -15.36
C LYS A 63 13.73 -3.02 -15.10
N ASN A 64 14.05 -2.71 -13.84
CA ASN A 64 14.91 -1.60 -13.41
C ASN A 64 15.94 -2.11 -12.40
N SER A 65 16.88 -2.96 -12.84
CA SER A 65 17.79 -3.71 -11.98
C SER A 65 18.76 -2.86 -11.14
N LYS A 66 18.92 -1.56 -11.46
CA LYS A 66 19.70 -0.63 -10.64
C LYS A 66 18.88 0.09 -9.56
N VAL A 67 17.59 -0.20 -9.46
CA VAL A 67 16.73 0.29 -8.38
C VAL A 67 16.70 -0.73 -7.25
N ASN A 68 16.99 -0.29 -6.04
CA ASN A 68 16.80 -1.09 -4.81
C ASN A 68 15.48 -0.65 -4.17
N LEU A 69 14.47 -1.53 -4.17
CA LEU A 69 13.16 -1.27 -3.60
C LEU A 69 12.88 -2.23 -2.45
N THR A 70 12.52 -1.68 -1.28
CA THR A 70 12.16 -2.44 -0.08
C THR A 70 10.78 -2.04 0.40
N VAL A 71 9.98 -3.03 0.83
CA VAL A 71 8.64 -2.83 1.37
C VAL A 71 8.55 -3.47 2.75
N GLN A 72 8.09 -2.70 3.74
CA GLN A 72 7.97 -3.14 5.13
C GLN A 72 6.58 -2.81 5.67
N GLY A 73 6.03 -3.70 6.48
CA GLY A 73 4.83 -3.44 7.28
C GLY A 73 5.13 -2.49 8.45
N GLY A 74 4.15 -2.32 9.32
CA GLY A 74 4.26 -1.50 10.55
C GLY A 74 2.97 -0.74 10.86
N GLY A 75 1.98 -0.84 9.95
CA GLY A 75 0.70 -0.13 10.03
C GLY A 75 0.76 1.29 9.47
N SER A 76 -0.40 1.79 9.08
CA SER A 76 -0.57 3.10 8.42
C SER A 76 0.00 4.26 9.23
N GLY A 77 -0.18 4.22 10.56
CA GLY A 77 0.36 5.25 11.44
C GLY A 77 1.90 5.32 11.43
N THR A 78 2.58 4.18 11.31
CA THR A 78 4.03 4.12 11.16
C THR A 78 4.45 4.69 9.81
N GLY A 79 3.77 4.30 8.72
CA GLY A 79 4.04 4.81 7.38
C GLY A 79 3.93 6.32 7.29
N LEU A 80 2.81 6.87 7.74
CA LEU A 80 2.57 8.32 7.75
C LEU A 80 3.59 9.08 8.60
N SER A 81 3.95 8.55 9.77
CA SER A 81 4.94 9.20 10.65
C SER A 81 6.35 9.19 10.04
N GLN A 82 6.76 8.06 9.45
CA GLN A 82 8.10 7.95 8.86
C GLN A 82 8.26 8.78 7.59
N VAL A 83 7.23 8.82 6.71
CA VAL A 83 7.30 9.67 5.52
C VAL A 83 7.27 11.15 5.89
N GLN A 84 6.48 11.55 6.88
CA GLN A 84 6.48 12.92 7.38
C GLN A 84 7.86 13.32 7.93
N ALA A 85 8.54 12.42 8.63
CA ALA A 85 9.90 12.63 9.12
C ALA A 85 10.94 12.66 7.98
N GLY A 86 10.59 12.15 6.78
CA GLY A 86 11.52 11.98 5.66
C GLY A 86 12.47 10.78 5.84
N ALA A 87 12.10 9.83 6.69
CA ALA A 87 12.87 8.62 6.95
C ALA A 87 12.70 7.54 5.88
N VAL A 88 11.61 7.62 5.12
CA VAL A 88 11.29 6.69 4.03
C VAL A 88 10.83 7.44 2.77
N SER A 89 10.96 6.80 1.61
CA SER A 89 10.52 7.37 0.33
C SER A 89 8.99 7.41 0.22
N LEU A 90 8.34 6.35 0.72
CA LEU A 90 6.90 6.14 0.64
C LEU A 90 6.34 5.73 2.01
N GLY A 91 5.29 6.40 2.43
CA GLY A 91 4.49 6.03 3.60
C GLY A 91 3.19 5.36 3.16
N ASP A 92 3.08 4.05 3.37
CA ASP A 92 1.91 3.27 2.96
C ASP A 92 0.80 3.37 4.00
N SER A 93 -0.45 3.62 3.57
CA SER A 93 -1.57 3.87 4.48
C SER A 93 -2.93 3.41 3.92
N ASP A 94 -3.78 2.83 4.78
CA ASP A 94 -5.20 2.55 4.50
C ASP A 94 -6.10 3.73 4.86
N ILE A 95 -5.56 4.79 5.44
CA ILE A 95 -6.31 5.98 5.85
C ILE A 95 -5.70 7.23 5.23
N PHE A 96 -6.52 8.27 5.09
CA PHE A 96 -6.02 9.57 4.72
C PHE A 96 -5.09 10.13 5.80
N ALA A 97 -4.09 10.90 5.40
CA ALA A 97 -3.15 11.53 6.33
C ALA A 97 -3.85 12.46 7.33
N GLU A 98 -4.94 13.08 6.91
CA GLU A 98 -5.81 13.95 7.71
C GLU A 98 -6.50 13.22 8.86
N GLU A 99 -6.74 11.92 8.72
CA GLU A 99 -7.37 11.09 9.76
C GLU A 99 -6.42 10.74 10.91
N LYS A 100 -5.11 10.98 10.74
CA LYS A 100 -4.11 10.61 11.74
C LYS A 100 -3.64 11.83 12.53
N ALA A 101 -3.98 11.86 13.81
CA ALA A 101 -3.50 12.90 14.72
C ALA A 101 -1.95 12.98 14.71
N GLY A 102 -1.42 14.20 14.67
CA GLY A 102 0.02 14.49 14.63
C GLY A 102 0.66 14.45 13.24
N ILE A 103 -0.11 14.11 12.21
CA ILE A 103 0.34 14.19 10.82
C ILE A 103 -0.05 15.55 10.22
N LYS A 104 0.91 16.21 9.57
CA LYS A 104 0.71 17.44 8.79
C LYS A 104 0.41 17.07 7.35
N ALA A 105 -0.85 16.72 7.06
CA ALA A 105 -1.26 16.22 5.76
C ALA A 105 -0.94 17.20 4.61
N ASP A 106 -0.99 18.51 4.87
CA ASP A 106 -0.62 19.57 3.93
C ASP A 106 0.86 19.53 3.46
N LYS A 107 1.70 18.77 4.15
CA LYS A 107 3.14 18.55 3.80
C LYS A 107 3.39 17.24 3.07
N LEU A 108 2.35 16.46 2.84
CA LEU A 108 2.44 15.18 2.16
C LEU A 108 1.65 15.22 0.85
N THR A 109 2.12 14.48 -0.13
CA THR A 109 1.39 14.25 -1.39
C THR A 109 0.80 12.85 -1.37
N ASP A 110 -0.51 12.78 -1.58
CA ASP A 110 -1.26 11.52 -1.62
C ASP A 110 -1.23 10.90 -3.02
N HIS A 111 -0.86 9.62 -3.09
CA HIS A 111 -0.93 8.80 -4.29
C HIS A 111 -1.82 7.59 -4.00
N LYS A 112 -3.06 7.61 -4.46
CA LYS A 112 -3.97 6.46 -4.36
C LYS A 112 -3.54 5.40 -5.36
N VAL A 113 -3.22 4.20 -4.90
CA VAL A 113 -2.65 3.14 -5.74
C VAL A 113 -3.56 1.92 -5.90
N ALA A 114 -4.53 1.75 -5.01
CA ALA A 114 -5.55 0.71 -5.08
C ALA A 114 -6.72 1.07 -4.17
N VAL A 115 -7.76 0.24 -4.19
CA VAL A 115 -8.83 0.22 -3.19
C VAL A 115 -8.89 -1.18 -2.58
N VAL A 116 -9.20 -1.25 -1.29
CA VAL A 116 -9.38 -2.51 -0.58
C VAL A 116 -10.67 -2.50 0.22
N GLY A 117 -11.46 -3.55 0.07
CA GLY A 117 -12.55 -3.85 1.00
C GLY A 117 -12.01 -4.50 2.26
N MET A 118 -12.68 -4.27 3.39
CA MET A 118 -12.41 -4.92 4.66
C MET A 118 -13.68 -5.55 5.20
N ALA A 119 -13.59 -6.74 5.79
CA ALA A 119 -14.78 -7.37 6.36
C ALA A 119 -14.48 -8.10 7.66
N PRO A 120 -15.49 -8.27 8.52
CA PRO A 120 -15.40 -9.21 9.61
C PRO A 120 -15.09 -10.61 9.08
N VAL A 121 -14.18 -11.29 9.73
CA VAL A 121 -13.83 -12.69 9.49
C VAL A 121 -13.94 -13.48 10.77
N VAL A 122 -14.48 -14.68 10.65
CA VAL A 122 -14.64 -15.59 11.81
C VAL A 122 -13.96 -16.92 11.55
N ASN A 123 -13.60 -17.60 12.63
CA ASN A 123 -13.29 -19.01 12.56
C ASN A 123 -14.53 -19.77 12.08
N LYS A 124 -14.36 -20.74 11.19
CA LYS A 124 -15.49 -21.47 10.59
C LYS A 124 -16.35 -22.21 11.59
N ASP A 125 -15.79 -22.59 12.73
CA ASP A 125 -16.54 -23.28 13.77
C ASP A 125 -17.65 -22.41 14.36
N ALA A 126 -17.59 -21.07 14.32
CA ALA A 126 -18.65 -20.18 14.82
C ALA A 126 -19.99 -20.40 14.11
N GLY A 127 -19.98 -20.92 12.87
CA GLY A 127 -21.18 -21.19 12.09
C GLY A 127 -21.88 -19.93 11.56
N ILE A 128 -21.18 -18.78 11.56
CA ILE A 128 -21.72 -17.47 11.18
C ILE A 128 -21.33 -17.13 9.73
N LYS A 129 -22.33 -16.72 8.92
CA LYS A 129 -22.14 -16.26 7.54
C LYS A 129 -22.63 -14.84 7.30
N ASN A 130 -23.54 -14.36 8.15
CA ASN A 130 -24.14 -13.02 8.06
C ASN A 130 -24.42 -12.49 9.45
N LEU A 131 -24.17 -11.20 9.66
CA LEU A 131 -24.51 -10.46 10.87
C LEU A 131 -25.19 -9.14 10.49
N LYS A 132 -26.01 -8.60 11.38
CA LYS A 132 -26.44 -7.21 11.27
C LYS A 132 -25.29 -6.29 11.68
N MET A 133 -25.18 -5.11 11.08
CA MET A 133 -24.17 -4.10 11.46
C MET A 133 -24.21 -3.81 12.97
N ALA A 134 -25.40 -3.72 13.55
CA ALA A 134 -25.59 -3.54 14.98
C ALA A 134 -25.00 -4.70 15.81
N GLN A 135 -25.13 -5.95 15.34
CA GLN A 135 -24.56 -7.12 16.02
C GLN A 135 -23.02 -7.09 15.97
N VAL A 136 -22.43 -6.73 14.80
CA VAL A 136 -20.98 -6.56 14.70
C VAL A 136 -20.50 -5.53 15.71
N LYS A 137 -21.16 -4.37 15.78
CA LYS A 137 -20.85 -3.34 16.80
C LYS A 137 -20.98 -3.88 18.21
N GLN A 138 -22.05 -4.60 18.53
CA GLN A 138 -22.28 -5.16 19.87
C GLN A 138 -21.22 -6.21 20.25
N ILE A 139 -20.77 -7.03 19.30
CA ILE A 139 -19.67 -7.97 19.52
C ILE A 139 -18.39 -7.19 19.88
N PHE A 140 -17.96 -6.27 19.02
CA PHE A 140 -16.70 -5.54 19.24
C PHE A 140 -16.74 -4.57 20.42
N THR A 141 -17.92 -4.22 20.94
CA THR A 141 -18.07 -3.47 22.18
C THR A 141 -18.31 -4.37 23.42
N GLY A 142 -18.26 -5.70 23.25
CA GLY A 142 -18.38 -6.67 24.35
C GLY A 142 -19.80 -6.89 24.90
N LYS A 143 -20.84 -6.42 24.19
CA LYS A 143 -22.24 -6.59 24.58
C LYS A 143 -22.79 -7.97 24.20
N ILE A 144 -22.29 -8.55 23.10
CA ILE A 144 -22.57 -9.92 22.67
C ILE A 144 -21.28 -10.70 22.86
N THR A 145 -21.33 -11.79 23.62
CA THR A 145 -20.15 -12.55 24.04
C THR A 145 -20.20 -14.03 23.65
N ASN A 146 -21.34 -14.49 23.16
CA ASN A 146 -21.54 -15.86 22.71
C ASN A 146 -22.19 -15.89 21.34
N TRP A 147 -21.71 -16.77 20.46
CA TRP A 147 -22.20 -16.88 19.09
C TRP A 147 -23.66 -17.28 19.00
N LYS A 148 -24.21 -18.01 19.97
CA LYS A 148 -25.65 -18.37 20.01
C LYS A 148 -26.58 -17.16 20.04
N GLU A 149 -26.13 -16.02 20.58
CA GLU A 149 -26.91 -14.79 20.64
C GLU A 149 -27.19 -14.19 19.27
N VAL A 150 -26.43 -14.63 18.26
CA VAL A 150 -26.54 -14.16 16.88
C VAL A 150 -26.76 -15.29 15.86
N GLY A 151 -27.22 -16.45 16.35
CA GLY A 151 -27.60 -17.59 15.51
C GLY A 151 -26.45 -18.55 15.15
N GLY A 152 -25.33 -18.42 15.83
CA GLY A 152 -24.19 -19.34 15.73
C GLY A 152 -24.26 -20.47 16.77
N LYS A 153 -23.14 -21.18 16.93
CA LYS A 153 -23.02 -22.23 17.94
C LYS A 153 -23.01 -21.66 19.37
N ASP A 154 -23.35 -22.48 20.35
CA ASP A 154 -23.13 -22.12 21.76
C ASP A 154 -21.63 -22.16 22.07
N GLN A 155 -20.99 -21.03 21.81
CA GLN A 155 -19.54 -20.88 21.88
C GLN A 155 -19.18 -19.42 22.19
N LYS A 156 -18.25 -19.24 23.13
CA LYS A 156 -17.74 -17.93 23.49
C LYS A 156 -17.07 -17.24 22.30
N ILE A 157 -17.36 -15.97 22.10
CA ILE A 157 -16.69 -15.13 21.11
C ILE A 157 -15.29 -14.74 21.60
N VAL A 158 -14.28 -14.98 20.78
CA VAL A 158 -12.91 -14.57 21.01
C VAL A 158 -12.56 -13.43 20.05
N ILE A 159 -12.54 -12.21 20.55
CA ILE A 159 -12.25 -11.04 19.73
C ILE A 159 -10.74 -10.90 19.57
N ILE A 160 -10.28 -10.80 18.34
CA ILE A 160 -8.90 -10.46 17.98
C ILE A 160 -8.95 -9.08 17.29
N ASN A 161 -8.38 -8.08 17.93
CA ASN A 161 -8.32 -6.73 17.38
C ASN A 161 -6.99 -6.50 16.63
N ARG A 162 -6.85 -5.36 15.99
CA ARG A 162 -5.59 -4.89 15.44
C ARG A 162 -4.96 -3.90 16.41
N ALA A 163 -3.62 -3.81 16.39
CA ALA A 163 -2.87 -2.87 17.19
C ALA A 163 -3.22 -1.41 16.85
N GLN A 164 -2.97 -0.52 17.80
CA GLN A 164 -3.10 0.93 17.58
C GLN A 164 -2.19 1.37 16.42
N GLY A 165 -2.68 2.29 15.58
CA GLY A 165 -1.97 2.71 14.37
C GLY A 165 -2.20 1.85 13.13
N SER A 166 -2.97 0.74 13.24
CA SER A 166 -3.47 0.01 12.09
C SER A 166 -4.52 0.83 11.33
N GLY A 167 -4.28 1.09 10.05
CA GLY A 167 -5.28 1.74 9.19
C GLY A 167 -6.50 0.85 8.96
N THR A 168 -6.30 -0.48 8.82
CA THR A 168 -7.40 -1.46 8.76
C THR A 168 -8.32 -1.36 9.98
N ARG A 169 -7.73 -1.18 11.19
CA ARG A 169 -8.49 -0.93 12.41
C ARG A 169 -9.28 0.37 12.33
N ALA A 170 -8.62 1.46 11.97
CA ALA A 170 -9.27 2.76 11.89
C ALA A 170 -10.44 2.74 10.90
N THR A 171 -10.25 2.18 9.72
CA THR A 171 -11.31 2.02 8.70
C THR A 171 -12.49 1.20 9.22
N PHE A 172 -12.19 0.07 9.89
CA PHE A 172 -13.23 -0.79 10.46
C PHE A 172 -13.98 -0.09 11.60
N GLU A 173 -13.25 0.49 12.55
CA GLU A 173 -13.85 1.17 13.72
C GLU A 173 -14.69 2.38 13.30
N ASN A 174 -14.23 3.17 12.34
CA ASN A 174 -14.99 4.30 11.80
C ASN A 174 -16.32 3.84 11.17
N ALA A 175 -16.30 2.76 10.39
CA ALA A 175 -17.49 2.25 9.72
C ALA A 175 -18.48 1.54 10.66
N VAL A 176 -17.97 0.77 11.60
CA VAL A 176 -18.75 -0.14 12.46
C VAL A 176 -19.04 0.48 13.83
N LEU A 177 -18.02 0.95 14.52
CA LEU A 177 -18.16 1.42 15.90
C LEU A 177 -18.71 2.86 15.97
N LYS A 178 -18.41 3.68 14.98
CA LYS A 178 -18.89 5.08 14.90
C LYS A 178 -18.68 5.83 16.21
N GLY A 179 -17.42 5.84 16.67
CA GLY A 179 -17.02 6.52 17.90
C GLY A 179 -17.22 5.71 19.21
N ALA A 180 -17.84 4.52 19.17
CA ALA A 180 -17.85 3.66 20.34
C ALA A 180 -16.48 3.00 20.54
N THR A 181 -16.12 2.75 21.79
CA THR A 181 -14.84 2.12 22.15
C THR A 181 -14.94 0.59 22.02
N ALA A 182 -13.96 -0.01 21.31
CA ALA A 182 -13.82 -1.45 21.26
C ALA A 182 -13.48 -2.01 22.66
N VAL A 183 -14.03 -3.18 22.99
CA VAL A 183 -13.68 -3.88 24.21
C VAL A 183 -12.20 -4.30 24.19
N LYS A 184 -11.54 -4.26 25.34
CA LYS A 184 -10.14 -4.72 25.46
C LYS A 184 -10.05 -6.19 25.06
N SER A 185 -9.19 -6.50 24.13
CA SER A 185 -9.00 -7.84 23.59
C SER A 185 -7.54 -8.06 23.16
N GLN A 186 -7.21 -9.25 22.70
CA GLN A 186 -5.91 -9.52 22.10
C GLN A 186 -5.74 -8.67 20.84
N GLU A 187 -4.57 -8.06 20.67
CA GLU A 187 -4.23 -7.25 19.50
C GLU A 187 -3.15 -7.90 18.65
N GLN A 188 -3.21 -7.66 17.33
CA GLN A 188 -2.24 -8.15 16.34
C GLN A 188 -1.74 -7.02 15.46
N ASP A 189 -0.46 -7.05 15.11
CA ASP A 189 0.21 -5.98 14.37
C ASP A 189 -0.11 -5.96 12.86
N SER A 190 -0.52 -7.09 12.29
CA SER A 190 -0.66 -7.22 10.85
C SER A 190 -1.90 -8.00 10.42
N ASN A 191 -2.37 -7.77 9.18
CA ASN A 191 -3.39 -8.59 8.55
C ASN A 191 -2.97 -10.07 8.49
N GLY A 192 -1.70 -10.36 8.19
CA GLY A 192 -1.20 -11.73 8.15
C GLY A 192 -1.22 -12.46 9.50
N ALA A 193 -0.95 -11.75 10.61
CA ALA A 193 -1.06 -12.33 11.95
C ALA A 193 -2.53 -12.62 12.32
N VAL A 194 -3.43 -11.68 12.04
CA VAL A 194 -4.88 -11.87 12.24
C VAL A 194 -5.39 -13.06 11.43
N GLN A 195 -5.03 -13.17 10.14
CA GLN A 195 -5.43 -14.26 9.27
C GLN A 195 -5.09 -15.64 9.89
N LYS A 196 -3.88 -15.76 10.43
CA LYS A 196 -3.41 -17.02 11.05
C LYS A 196 -4.15 -17.32 12.34
N ILE A 197 -4.26 -16.34 13.24
CA ILE A 197 -4.84 -16.58 14.57
C ILE A 197 -6.34 -16.85 14.49
N VAL A 198 -7.10 -16.14 13.65
CA VAL A 198 -8.54 -16.41 13.49
C VAL A 198 -8.77 -17.79 12.88
N ALA A 199 -7.93 -18.21 11.92
CA ALA A 199 -8.04 -19.54 11.31
C ALA A 199 -7.86 -20.69 12.31
N THR A 200 -7.10 -20.48 13.38
CA THR A 200 -6.72 -21.54 14.34
C THR A 200 -7.34 -21.41 15.71
N THR A 201 -8.08 -20.31 15.98
CA THR A 201 -8.71 -20.08 17.28
C THR A 201 -10.21 -20.30 17.19
N PRO A 202 -10.75 -21.37 17.81
CA PRO A 202 -12.19 -21.61 17.85
C PRO A 202 -12.96 -20.40 18.44
N GLY A 203 -14.07 -20.04 17.78
CA GLY A 203 -14.90 -18.91 18.18
C GLY A 203 -14.31 -17.52 17.90
N ALA A 204 -13.15 -17.44 17.25
CA ALA A 204 -12.52 -16.15 16.96
C ALA A 204 -13.27 -15.32 15.94
N ILE A 205 -13.23 -14.00 16.15
CA ILE A 205 -13.63 -12.96 15.20
C ILE A 205 -12.56 -11.88 15.13
N SER A 206 -12.35 -11.37 13.94
CA SER A 206 -11.57 -10.17 13.67
C SER A 206 -12.08 -9.52 12.38
N TYR A 207 -11.25 -8.70 11.76
CA TYR A 207 -11.50 -8.11 10.44
C TYR A 207 -10.21 -8.10 9.63
N LEU A 208 -10.35 -8.26 8.31
CA LEU A 208 -9.24 -8.35 7.35
C LEU A 208 -9.53 -7.58 6.08
N ALA A 209 -8.48 -7.13 5.43
CA ALA A 209 -8.51 -6.73 4.03
C ALA A 209 -8.85 -7.94 3.14
N PHE A 210 -9.61 -7.73 2.05
CA PHE A 210 -10.06 -8.81 1.15
C PHE A 210 -8.89 -9.62 0.58
N SER A 211 -7.76 -8.96 0.30
CA SER A 211 -6.52 -9.60 -0.17
C SER A 211 -5.96 -10.68 0.77
N TYR A 212 -6.45 -10.73 2.01
CA TYR A 212 -6.07 -11.75 3.00
C TYR A 212 -7.13 -12.85 3.21
N PHE A 213 -8.20 -12.84 2.45
CA PHE A 213 -9.21 -13.91 2.56
C PHE A 213 -8.64 -15.24 2.09
N THR A 214 -8.93 -16.30 2.83
CA THR A 214 -8.57 -17.67 2.50
C THR A 214 -9.73 -18.61 2.77
N ASN A 215 -9.64 -19.80 2.21
CA ASN A 215 -10.63 -20.86 2.47
C ASN A 215 -10.61 -21.39 3.92
N LYS A 216 -9.68 -20.95 4.77
CA LYS A 216 -9.61 -21.31 6.20
C LYS A 216 -10.46 -20.40 7.09
N LEU A 217 -10.93 -19.30 6.56
CA LEU A 217 -11.74 -18.29 7.26
C LEU A 217 -13.15 -18.22 6.64
N GLN A 218 -14.09 -17.72 7.42
CA GLN A 218 -15.40 -17.31 6.92
C GLN A 218 -15.47 -15.78 6.95
N ALA A 219 -15.47 -15.17 5.75
CA ALA A 219 -15.82 -13.76 5.63
C ALA A 219 -17.34 -13.60 5.86
N VAL A 220 -17.72 -12.60 6.66
CA VAL A 220 -19.09 -12.41 7.11
C VAL A 220 -19.78 -11.32 6.31
N SER A 221 -20.93 -11.62 5.75
CA SER A 221 -21.83 -10.61 5.17
C SER A 221 -22.40 -9.71 6.25
N ILE A 222 -22.68 -8.45 5.93
CA ILE A 222 -23.33 -7.51 6.85
C ILE A 222 -24.64 -7.06 6.24
N ASP A 223 -25.74 -7.16 6.99
CA ASP A 223 -27.08 -6.79 6.55
C ASP A 223 -27.45 -7.44 5.18
N ASN A 224 -27.03 -8.70 4.98
CA ASN A 224 -27.16 -9.49 3.75
C ASN A 224 -26.37 -8.93 2.54
N VAL A 225 -25.50 -7.98 2.73
CA VAL A 225 -24.53 -7.53 1.71
C VAL A 225 -23.25 -8.34 1.85
N THR A 226 -22.85 -9.02 0.78
CA THR A 226 -21.63 -9.83 0.74
C THR A 226 -20.40 -8.93 0.52
N PRO A 227 -19.26 -9.19 1.21
CA PRO A 227 -18.02 -8.46 1.00
C PRO A 227 -17.38 -8.90 -0.34
N THR A 228 -17.70 -8.18 -1.40
CA THR A 228 -17.18 -8.39 -2.76
C THR A 228 -16.72 -7.08 -3.37
N ASP A 229 -15.81 -7.17 -4.34
CA ASP A 229 -15.27 -6.01 -5.04
C ASP A 229 -16.39 -5.18 -5.68
N ASN A 230 -17.34 -5.81 -6.36
CA ASN A 230 -18.47 -5.12 -6.99
C ASN A 230 -19.33 -4.34 -5.97
N ASN A 231 -19.53 -4.89 -4.76
CA ASN A 231 -20.25 -4.18 -3.70
C ASN A 231 -19.43 -3.03 -3.09
N VAL A 232 -18.11 -3.13 -3.10
CA VAL A 232 -17.22 -2.01 -2.74
C VAL A 232 -17.27 -0.92 -3.81
N GLN A 233 -17.08 -1.28 -5.08
CA GLN A 233 -17.08 -0.35 -6.22
C GLN A 233 -18.33 0.53 -6.27
N THR A 234 -19.48 -0.03 -5.90
CA THR A 234 -20.78 0.67 -5.86
C THR A 234 -21.14 1.22 -4.49
N ASN A 235 -20.24 1.12 -3.53
CA ASN A 235 -20.47 1.50 -2.13
C ASN A 235 -21.70 0.83 -1.48
N LYS A 236 -22.13 -0.33 -1.97
CA LYS A 236 -23.09 -1.21 -1.25
C LYS A 236 -22.42 -1.79 -0.01
N TRP A 237 -21.19 -2.29 -0.15
CA TRP A 237 -20.32 -2.62 0.98
C TRP A 237 -19.65 -1.34 1.50
N LYS A 238 -19.80 -1.03 2.79
CA LYS A 238 -19.41 0.27 3.36
C LYS A 238 -18.01 0.31 3.97
N ILE A 239 -17.42 -0.86 4.24
CA ILE A 239 -16.12 -0.96 4.92
C ILE A 239 -15.03 -1.13 3.87
N TRP A 240 -14.50 -0.01 3.40
CA TRP A 240 -13.43 0.03 2.41
C TRP A 240 -12.60 1.30 2.54
N SER A 241 -11.38 1.25 2.02
CA SER A 241 -10.49 2.41 1.93
C SER A 241 -9.71 2.42 0.63
N TYR A 242 -9.13 3.56 0.32
CA TYR A 242 -8.01 3.60 -0.60
C TYR A 242 -6.78 3.01 0.07
N GLU A 243 -5.91 2.45 -0.72
CA GLU A 243 -4.52 2.20 -0.39
C GLU A 243 -3.70 3.36 -0.93
N HIS A 244 -3.07 4.07 -0.03
CA HIS A 244 -2.31 5.28 -0.29
C HIS A 244 -0.81 5.02 -0.20
N MET A 245 -0.03 5.64 -1.07
CA MET A 245 1.40 5.83 -0.92
C MET A 245 1.67 7.33 -0.78
N TYR A 246 2.13 7.77 0.37
CA TYR A 246 2.43 9.18 0.61
C TYR A 246 3.88 9.49 0.33
N THR A 247 4.15 10.67 -0.26
CA THR A 247 5.50 11.24 -0.38
C THR A 247 5.59 12.56 0.38
N LYS A 248 6.81 12.91 0.84
CA LYS A 248 7.11 14.22 1.38
C LYS A 248 7.87 15.03 0.34
N GLY A 249 7.26 16.12 -0.12
CA GLY A 249 7.86 16.95 -1.17
C GLY A 249 7.96 16.21 -2.51
N THR A 250 8.88 16.64 -3.38
CA THR A 250 9.10 16.04 -4.70
C THR A 250 9.84 14.71 -4.54
N PRO A 251 9.28 13.58 -5.01
CA PRO A 251 9.96 12.31 -4.95
C PRO A 251 11.17 12.28 -5.91
N ASP A 252 12.20 11.49 -5.55
CA ASP A 252 13.31 11.21 -6.46
C ASP A 252 12.84 10.43 -7.70
N LYS A 253 13.72 10.34 -8.72
CA LYS A 253 13.39 9.72 -10.01
C LYS A 253 12.92 8.25 -9.87
N ALA A 254 13.53 7.47 -8.96
CA ALA A 254 13.17 6.07 -8.78
C ALA A 254 11.81 5.93 -8.09
N THR A 255 11.55 6.73 -7.06
CA THR A 255 10.27 6.78 -6.33
C THR A 255 9.15 7.25 -7.27
N ALA A 256 9.37 8.32 -8.04
CA ALA A 256 8.38 8.82 -9.02
C ALA A 256 8.07 7.78 -10.10
N ALA A 257 9.09 7.07 -10.61
CA ALA A 257 8.91 6.02 -11.59
C ALA A 257 8.14 4.81 -11.02
N PHE A 258 8.38 4.45 -9.75
CA PHE A 258 7.62 3.38 -9.11
C PHE A 258 6.14 3.77 -8.89
N LEU A 259 5.86 4.99 -8.44
CA LEU A 259 4.49 5.50 -8.33
C LEU A 259 3.76 5.49 -9.67
N LYS A 260 4.43 5.95 -10.74
CA LYS A 260 3.88 5.86 -12.11
C LYS A 260 3.64 4.41 -12.54
N TYR A 261 4.51 3.48 -12.13
CA TYR A 261 4.31 2.06 -12.40
C TYR A 261 3.08 1.52 -11.66
N MET A 262 2.88 1.91 -10.39
CA MET A 262 1.69 1.52 -9.61
C MET A 262 0.38 1.97 -10.29
N ASP A 263 0.36 3.12 -10.96
CA ASP A 263 -0.80 3.64 -11.71
C ASP A 263 -0.89 3.12 -13.15
N SER A 264 0.07 2.30 -13.60
CA SER A 264 0.06 1.79 -14.98
C SER A 264 -1.09 0.81 -15.23
N LYS A 265 -1.51 0.72 -16.50
CA LYS A 265 -2.54 -0.25 -16.93
C LYS A 265 -2.17 -1.69 -16.57
N ASP A 266 -0.88 -2.05 -16.68
CA ASP A 266 -0.40 -3.38 -16.32
C ASP A 266 -0.64 -3.71 -14.86
N VAL A 267 -0.43 -2.74 -13.97
CA VAL A 267 -0.68 -2.93 -12.53
C VAL A 267 -2.18 -2.85 -12.23
N GLN A 268 -2.86 -1.81 -12.70
CA GLN A 268 -4.25 -1.55 -12.33
C GLN A 268 -5.24 -2.57 -12.91
N ASN A 269 -5.01 -3.05 -14.16
CA ASN A 269 -5.93 -3.97 -14.83
C ASN A 269 -5.64 -5.46 -14.57
N SER A 270 -4.45 -5.80 -14.06
CA SER A 270 -4.06 -7.18 -13.78
C SER A 270 -3.62 -7.36 -12.33
N LEU A 271 -2.42 -6.91 -11.95
CA LEU A 271 -1.81 -7.20 -10.66
C LEU A 271 -2.69 -6.83 -9.47
N VAL A 272 -3.32 -5.66 -9.48
CA VAL A 272 -4.24 -5.19 -8.44
C VAL A 272 -5.38 -6.20 -8.24
N LYS A 273 -6.03 -6.60 -9.35
CA LYS A 273 -7.18 -7.54 -9.33
C LYS A 273 -6.76 -8.96 -8.95
N ASP A 274 -5.66 -9.45 -9.52
CA ASP A 274 -5.15 -10.79 -9.25
C ASP A 274 -4.76 -11.00 -7.79
N MET A 275 -4.42 -9.92 -7.09
CA MET A 275 -4.04 -9.93 -5.68
C MET A 275 -5.20 -9.61 -4.72
N GLY A 276 -6.44 -9.51 -5.20
CA GLY A 276 -7.64 -9.27 -4.38
C GLY A 276 -7.79 -7.82 -3.91
N TYR A 277 -7.30 -6.88 -4.73
CA TYR A 277 -7.57 -5.45 -4.59
C TYR A 277 -8.46 -4.96 -5.74
N ILE A 278 -8.95 -3.76 -5.62
CA ILE A 278 -9.81 -3.11 -6.60
C ILE A 278 -9.01 -1.98 -7.24
N SER A 279 -9.04 -1.90 -8.58
CA SER A 279 -8.44 -0.77 -9.29
C SER A 279 -9.13 0.54 -8.90
N ILE A 280 -8.33 1.59 -8.69
CA ILE A 280 -8.88 2.92 -8.43
C ILE A 280 -9.77 3.41 -9.57
N HIS A 281 -9.52 2.94 -10.78
CA HIS A 281 -10.28 3.30 -11.98
C HIS A 281 -11.63 2.54 -12.12
N ASP A 282 -11.82 1.45 -11.36
CA ASP A 282 -13.07 0.67 -11.39
C ASP A 282 -14.13 1.19 -10.42
N MET A 283 -13.75 2.12 -9.53
CA MET A 283 -14.67 2.68 -8.54
C MET A 283 -15.76 3.52 -9.21
N LYS A 284 -16.99 3.34 -8.76
CA LYS A 284 -18.15 4.13 -9.16
C LYS A 284 -18.42 5.30 -8.19
N VAL A 285 -17.67 5.35 -7.14
CA VAL A 285 -17.75 6.39 -6.10
C VAL A 285 -16.34 6.84 -5.70
N THR A 286 -16.26 8.08 -5.22
CA THR A 286 -15.09 8.58 -4.49
C THR A 286 -15.42 8.75 -3.02
N LYS A 287 -14.38 8.77 -2.18
CA LYS A 287 -14.47 9.06 -0.74
C LYS A 287 -13.39 10.09 -0.38
N ASP A 288 -13.77 11.09 0.37
CA ASP A 288 -12.81 12.06 0.92
C ASP A 288 -12.32 11.68 2.33
N ALA A 289 -11.38 12.46 2.87
CA ALA A 289 -10.82 12.27 4.20
C ALA A 289 -11.84 12.46 5.34
N LYS A 290 -13.00 13.06 5.07
CA LYS A 290 -14.11 13.18 6.04
C LYS A 290 -15.07 12.00 5.96
N GLY A 291 -14.81 11.03 5.07
CA GLY A 291 -15.67 9.87 4.85
C GLY A 291 -16.89 10.17 3.98
N VAL A 292 -16.98 11.36 3.36
CA VAL A 292 -18.06 11.68 2.43
C VAL A 292 -17.87 10.91 1.13
N VAL A 293 -18.92 10.21 0.72
CA VAL A 293 -18.92 9.41 -0.52
C VAL A 293 -19.75 10.13 -1.59
N THR A 294 -19.14 10.31 -2.75
CA THR A 294 -19.75 10.95 -3.92
C THR A 294 -19.77 9.99 -5.11
N GLN A 295 -20.82 10.00 -5.91
CA GLN A 295 -20.91 9.24 -7.16
C GLN A 295 -19.95 9.85 -8.20
N ASN A 296 -19.28 8.99 -8.98
CA ASN A 296 -18.45 9.41 -10.12
C ASN A 296 -19.30 9.68 -11.36
#